data_1efde3296e1c287efb8a906d37e57d9b
#
_entry.id   1efde3296e1c287efb8a906d37e57d9b
#
_cell.length_a   1.000
_cell.length_b   1.000
_cell.length_c   1.000
_cell.angle_alpha   90.00
_cell.angle_beta   90.00
_cell.angle_gamma   90.00
#
_symmetry.space_group_name_H-M   'P 1'
#
loop_
_entity.id
_entity.type
_entity.pdbx_description
1 polymer ?
#
loop_
_entity_poly.entity_id
_entity_poly.type
_entity_poly.pdbx_seq_one_letter_code
_entity_poly.pdbx_strand_id
1 'polypeptide(L)'
;MFCGDIFADYADFCFKTFGDRVKNWFTLNEPRIVSFLGYDKGINPPNRCTQCTAGGNSSTEPYIVVHNILLSHATAVARYRNKYQVFFNEKEE
;
A
#
# COMPACT_ATOMS: atom_id res chain seq x y z
N MET A 1 0.95 -16.49 1.22
CA MET A 1 0.48 -15.36 0.38
C MET A 1 1.23 -14.10 0.79
N PHE A 2 1.78 -13.41 -0.16
CA PHE A 2 2.53 -12.18 0.13
C PHE A 2 1.59 -10.98 0.25
N CYS A 3 1.91 -10.07 1.17
CA CYS A 3 1.15 -8.84 1.40
C CYS A 3 0.96 -8.03 0.10
N GLY A 4 1.99 -8.00 -0.77
CA GLY A 4 1.91 -7.32 -2.06
C GLY A 4 0.83 -7.87 -2.97
N ASP A 5 0.61 -9.18 -2.97
CA ASP A 5 -0.41 -9.81 -3.81
C ASP A 5 -1.82 -9.47 -3.31
N ILE A 6 -2.02 -9.47 -1.99
CA ILE A 6 -3.30 -9.10 -1.39
C ILE A 6 -3.63 -7.64 -1.72
N PHE A 7 -2.66 -6.75 -1.57
CA PHE A 7 -2.85 -5.35 -1.89
C PHE A 7 -3.10 -5.13 -3.38
N ALA A 8 -2.40 -5.87 -4.25
CA ALA A 8 -2.62 -5.79 -5.70
C ALA A 8 -4.02 -6.23 -6.08
N ASP A 9 -4.56 -7.25 -5.43
CA ASP A 9 -5.94 -7.70 -5.66
C ASP A 9 -6.96 -6.66 -5.23
N TYR A 10 -6.73 -6.02 -4.09
CA TYR A 10 -7.55 -4.90 -3.62
C TYR A 10 -7.50 -3.73 -4.60
N ALA A 11 -6.30 -3.35 -5.03
CA ALA A 11 -6.11 -2.28 -6.00
C ALA A 11 -6.81 -2.59 -7.34
N ASP A 12 -6.69 -3.83 -7.81
CA ASP A 12 -7.38 -4.31 -9.01
C ASP A 12 -8.89 -4.11 -8.89
N PHE A 13 -9.47 -4.51 -7.77
CA PHE A 13 -10.88 -4.30 -7.50
C PHE A 13 -11.26 -2.82 -7.59
N CYS A 14 -10.45 -1.94 -7.01
CA CYS A 14 -10.69 -0.51 -7.05
C CYS A 14 -10.59 0.06 -8.46
N PHE A 15 -9.59 -0.34 -9.23
CA PHE A 15 -9.42 0.09 -10.62
C PHE A 15 -10.60 -0.35 -11.47
N LYS A 16 -11.05 -1.58 -11.28
CA LYS A 16 -12.19 -2.14 -12.03
C LYS A 16 -13.49 -1.43 -11.68
N THR A 17 -13.71 -1.19 -10.39
CA THR A 17 -14.97 -0.64 -9.88
C THR A 17 -15.09 0.86 -10.08
N PHE A 18 -14.00 1.60 -9.88
CA PHE A 18 -14.00 3.06 -9.85
C PHE A 18 -13.22 3.72 -10.98
N GLY A 19 -12.55 2.95 -11.81
CA GLY A 19 -11.65 3.47 -12.84
C GLY A 19 -12.34 4.31 -13.90
N ASP A 20 -13.65 4.13 -14.10
CA ASP A 20 -14.43 4.95 -15.02
C ASP A 20 -14.60 6.39 -14.51
N ARG A 21 -14.49 6.61 -13.20
CA ARG A 21 -14.71 7.91 -12.53
C ARG A 21 -13.45 8.51 -11.93
N VAL A 22 -12.43 7.70 -11.64
CA VAL A 22 -11.19 8.13 -11.00
C VAL A 22 -10.06 8.10 -12.02
N LYS A 23 -9.53 9.25 -12.36
CA LYS A 23 -8.46 9.38 -13.37
C LYS A 23 -7.06 9.32 -12.76
N ASN A 24 -6.90 9.80 -11.53
CA ASN A 24 -5.62 9.86 -10.86
C ASN A 24 -5.64 8.99 -9.61
N TRP A 25 -4.63 8.14 -9.47
CA TRP A 25 -4.53 7.16 -8.38
C TRP A 25 -3.25 7.32 -7.59
N PHE A 26 -3.35 7.15 -6.28
CA PHE A 26 -2.21 6.97 -5.40
C PHE A 26 -2.25 5.55 -4.85
N THR A 27 -1.10 4.91 -4.77
CA THR A 27 -1.04 3.56 -4.21
C THR A 27 -1.14 3.56 -2.68
N LEU A 28 -0.31 4.37 -2.05
CA LEU A 28 -0.18 4.41 -0.59
C LEU A 28 0.19 5.82 -0.17
N ASN A 29 -0.35 6.25 0.98
CA ASN A 29 -0.08 7.58 1.50
C ASN A 29 0.98 7.52 2.59
N GLU A 30 2.01 8.36 2.45
CA GLU A 30 3.06 8.59 3.44
C GLU A 30 3.62 7.32 4.10
N PRO A 31 4.31 6.45 3.35
CA PRO A 31 4.85 5.19 3.89
C PRO A 31 5.76 5.40 5.09
N ARG A 32 6.54 6.49 5.10
CA ARG A 32 7.44 6.82 6.20
C ARG A 32 6.66 7.05 7.49
N ILE A 33 5.56 7.79 7.42
CA ILE A 33 4.74 8.10 8.59
C ILE A 33 4.06 6.84 9.10
N VAL A 34 3.53 6.01 8.21
CA VAL A 34 2.90 4.73 8.58
C VAL A 34 3.90 3.85 9.34
N SER A 35 5.11 3.69 8.82
CA SER A 35 6.11 2.82 9.45
C SER A 35 6.64 3.40 10.75
N PHE A 36 6.96 4.69 10.77
CA PHE A 36 7.57 5.34 11.92
C PHE A 36 6.59 5.51 13.08
N LEU A 37 5.44 6.12 12.82
CA LEU A 37 4.47 6.39 13.88
C LEU A 37 3.63 5.18 14.24
N GLY A 38 3.42 4.26 13.32
CA GLY A 38 2.61 3.07 13.58
C GLY A 38 3.38 1.91 14.19
N TYR A 39 4.67 1.75 13.83
CA TYR A 39 5.44 0.53 14.15
C TYR A 39 6.72 0.79 14.90
N ASP A 40 7.15 2.04 15.06
CA ASP A 40 8.31 2.40 15.86
C ASP A 40 7.90 3.16 17.13
N LYS A 41 7.21 4.28 16.97
CA LYS A 41 6.76 5.11 18.10
C LYS A 41 5.42 4.66 18.69
N GLY A 42 4.61 3.97 17.92
CA GLY A 42 3.33 3.45 18.40
C GLY A 42 2.28 4.51 18.65
N ILE A 43 2.44 5.72 18.09
CA ILE A 43 1.52 6.84 18.28
C ILE A 43 0.27 6.67 17.43
N ASN A 44 0.46 6.21 16.18
CA ASN A 44 -0.65 5.97 15.25
C ASN A 44 -0.98 4.47 15.19
N PRO A 45 -2.20 4.10 14.79
CA PRO A 45 -2.52 2.70 14.57
C PRO A 45 -1.53 2.04 13.59
N PRO A 46 -1.11 0.78 13.82
CA PRO A 46 -1.65 -0.15 14.83
C PRO A 46 -1.05 -0.01 16.24
N ASN A 47 -0.37 1.07 16.55
CA ASN A 47 0.12 1.39 17.89
C ASN A 47 1.13 0.37 18.40
N ARG A 48 2.04 -0.03 17.52
CA ARG A 48 3.06 -1.03 17.84
C ARG A 48 4.42 -0.38 18.12
N CYS A 49 5.05 -0.82 19.17
CA CYS A 49 6.44 -0.47 19.49
C CYS A 49 6.99 -1.46 20.53
N THR A 50 8.29 -1.43 20.78
CA THR A 50 8.94 -2.37 21.72
C THR A 50 8.29 -2.34 23.10
N GLN A 51 7.85 -1.16 23.58
CA GLN A 51 7.25 -1.00 24.91
C GLN A 51 5.75 -0.77 24.87
N CYS A 52 5.11 -0.94 23.70
CA CYS A 52 3.69 -0.72 23.55
C CYS A 52 2.87 -1.88 24.09
N THR A 53 1.67 -1.58 24.60
CA THR A 53 0.73 -2.58 25.09
C THR A 53 0.35 -3.58 24.01
N ALA A 54 0.18 -3.11 22.77
CA ALA A 54 -0.14 -3.96 21.63
C ALA A 54 1.02 -4.87 21.21
N GLY A 55 2.21 -4.67 21.79
CA GLY A 55 3.42 -5.38 21.39
C GLY A 55 4.13 -4.70 20.25
N GLY A 56 5.18 -5.34 19.78
CA GLY A 56 5.96 -4.88 18.65
C GLY A 56 7.44 -4.92 18.90
N ASN A 57 8.21 -4.59 17.86
CA ASN A 57 9.67 -4.50 17.93
C ASN A 57 10.11 -3.32 17.06
N SER A 58 10.44 -2.21 17.71
CA SER A 58 10.82 -0.95 17.04
C SER A 58 12.11 -1.06 16.23
N SER A 59 12.94 -2.08 16.50
CA SER A 59 14.19 -2.30 15.77
C SER A 59 13.99 -2.99 14.43
N THR A 60 12.91 -3.75 14.26
CA THR A 60 12.70 -4.59 13.07
C THR A 60 11.42 -4.27 12.31
N GLU A 61 10.33 -4.04 13.01
CA GLU A 61 9.02 -3.91 12.35
C GLU A 61 8.91 -2.71 11.39
N PRO A 62 9.45 -1.51 11.72
CA PRO A 62 9.39 -0.41 10.75
C PRO A 62 10.03 -0.75 9.41
N TYR A 63 11.15 -1.49 9.43
CA TYR A 63 11.83 -1.89 8.20
C TYR A 63 11.04 -2.94 7.42
N ILE A 64 10.44 -3.90 8.13
CA ILE A 64 9.57 -4.92 7.52
C ILE A 64 8.37 -4.25 6.84
N VAL A 65 7.77 -3.29 7.53
CA VAL A 65 6.60 -2.54 7.02
C VAL A 65 6.97 -1.76 5.76
N VAL A 66 8.08 -1.03 5.76
CA VAL A 66 8.53 -0.28 4.58
C VAL A 66 8.78 -1.22 3.41
N HIS A 67 9.44 -2.34 3.65
CA HIS A 67 9.69 -3.34 2.61
C HIS A 67 8.38 -3.82 1.98
N ASN A 68 7.40 -4.17 2.80
CA ASN A 68 6.09 -4.62 2.32
C ASN A 68 5.32 -3.52 1.61
N ILE A 69 5.42 -2.28 2.08
CA ILE A 69 4.80 -1.13 1.42
C ILE A 69 5.39 -0.93 0.02
N LEU A 70 6.72 -1.02 -0.12
CA LEU A 70 7.38 -0.89 -1.42
C LEU A 70 6.95 -2.00 -2.39
N LEU A 71 6.88 -3.24 -1.90
CA LEU A 71 6.38 -4.35 -2.71
C LEU A 71 4.92 -4.15 -3.11
N SER A 72 4.08 -3.69 -2.19
CA SER A 72 2.68 -3.42 -2.45
C SER A 72 2.51 -2.34 -3.51
N HIS A 73 3.31 -1.28 -3.40
CA HIS A 73 3.33 -0.22 -4.41
C HIS A 73 3.71 -0.77 -5.79
N ALA A 74 4.80 -1.51 -5.86
CA ALA A 74 5.31 -2.05 -7.12
C ALA A 74 4.29 -2.98 -7.80
N THR A 75 3.68 -3.88 -7.03
CA THR A 75 2.71 -4.83 -7.57
C THR A 75 1.41 -4.15 -8.02
N ALA A 76 0.94 -3.16 -7.27
CA ALA A 76 -0.26 -2.40 -7.65
C ALA A 76 -0.01 -1.59 -8.93
N VAL A 77 1.15 -0.92 -9.03
CA VAL A 77 1.51 -0.15 -10.23
C VAL A 77 1.64 -1.07 -11.44
N ALA A 78 2.28 -2.22 -11.29
CA ALA A 78 2.40 -3.19 -12.38
C ALA A 78 1.03 -3.68 -12.84
N ARG A 79 0.12 -3.98 -11.91
CA ARG A 79 -1.24 -4.41 -12.23
C ARG A 79 -2.00 -3.32 -13.01
N TYR A 80 -1.89 -2.07 -12.55
CA TYR A 80 -2.52 -0.94 -13.22
C TYR A 80 -2.00 -0.77 -14.65
N ARG A 81 -0.68 -0.74 -14.83
CA ARG A 81 -0.06 -0.51 -16.13
C ARG A 81 -0.36 -1.62 -17.13
N ASN A 82 -0.34 -2.86 -16.67
CA ASN A 82 -0.53 -4.01 -17.55
C ASN A 82 -1.99 -4.28 -17.92
N LYS A 83 -2.92 -3.89 -17.05
CA LYS A 83 -4.32 -4.27 -17.21
C LYS A 83 -5.26 -3.08 -17.47
N TYR A 84 -4.99 -1.92 -16.89
CA TYR A 84 -5.93 -0.79 -16.90
C TYR A 84 -5.43 0.43 -17.63
N GLN A 85 -4.16 0.75 -17.58
CA GLN A 85 -3.63 1.98 -18.17
C GLN A 85 -3.88 2.03 -19.68
N VAL A 86 -3.58 0.95 -20.38
CA VAL A 86 -3.80 0.85 -21.81
C VAL A 86 -5.29 0.97 -22.14
N PHE A 87 -6.13 0.26 -21.39
CA PHE A 87 -7.58 0.27 -21.57
C PHE A 87 -8.19 1.66 -21.38
N PHE A 88 -7.75 2.39 -20.35
CA PHE A 88 -8.27 3.73 -20.08
C PHE A 88 -7.76 4.75 -21.10
N ASN A 89 -6.52 4.64 -21.54
CA ASN A 89 -5.97 5.51 -22.57
C ASN A 89 -6.70 5.33 -23.91
N GLU A 90 -7.04 4.11 -24.26
CA GLU A 90 -7.81 3.83 -25.48
C GLU A 90 -9.20 4.46 -25.45
N LYS A 91 -9.80 4.59 -24.27
CA LYS A 91 -11.12 5.20 -24.13
C LYS A 91 -11.12 6.72 -24.21
N GLU A 92 -9.97 7.36 -23.97
CA GLU A 92 -9.83 8.81 -24.02
C GLU A 92 -9.60 9.32 -25.46
N GLU A 93 -9.28 8.43 -26.37
CA GLU A 93 -9.18 8.72 -27.80
C GLU A 93 -10.54 8.57 -28.50
#